data_4c7fb308cd721123619576823dba9611
#
_entry.id   4c7fb308cd721123619576823dba9611
#
_cell.length_a   1.000
_cell.length_b   1.000
_cell.length_c   1.000
_cell.angle_alpha   90.00
_cell.angle_beta   90.00
_cell.angle_gamma   90.00
#
_symmetry.space_group_name_H-M   'P 1'
#
loop_
_entity.id
_entity.type
_entity.pdbx_description
1 polymer ?
#
loop_
_entity_poly.entity_id
_entity_poly.type
_entity_poly.pdbx_seq_one_letter_code
_entity_poly.pdbx_strand_id
1 'polypeptide(L)'
;TAVTGWDYTLDDVWEAGMRIATMRHVFNLREGHNPLLRNVPGRMVGEPPLQQGRVKGITVDYQTMRRELLDYLGWDSHSTIPSEISLRQLGMEWLLEEISAFEVPTA
;
A
#
# COMPACT_ATOMS: atom_id res chain seq x y z
N THR A 1 -1.88 23.45 -11.16
CA THR A 1 -2.74 24.65 -11.34
C THR A 1 -2.60 25.26 -12.73
N ALA A 2 -1.41 25.25 -13.32
CA ALA A 2 -1.18 25.85 -14.63
C ALA A 2 -2.04 25.27 -15.75
N VAL A 3 -2.40 23.98 -15.66
CA VAL A 3 -3.19 23.28 -16.69
C VAL A 3 -4.68 23.33 -16.37
N THR A 4 -5.06 23.15 -15.11
CA THR A 4 -6.47 23.03 -14.71
C THR A 4 -7.07 24.33 -14.22
N GLY A 5 -6.26 25.30 -13.81
CA GLY A 5 -6.72 26.51 -13.15
C GLY A 5 -7.16 26.30 -11.70
N TRP A 6 -7.03 25.08 -11.18
CA TRP A 6 -7.37 24.78 -9.78
C TRP A 6 -6.25 25.26 -8.85
N ASP A 7 -6.64 25.73 -7.68
CA ASP A 7 -5.69 26.18 -6.67
C ASP A 7 -5.24 24.99 -5.81
N TYR A 8 -4.37 24.14 -6.36
CA TYR A 8 -3.83 22.97 -5.68
C TYR A 8 -2.44 23.24 -5.12
N THR A 9 -2.25 22.82 -3.86
CA THR A 9 -0.93 22.77 -3.23
C THR A 9 -0.31 21.38 -3.44
N LEU A 10 0.97 21.22 -3.08
CA LEU A 10 1.62 19.91 -3.11
C LEU A 10 0.93 18.92 -2.15
N ASP A 11 0.44 19.41 -1.00
CA ASP A 11 -0.30 18.56 -0.06
C ASP A 11 -1.61 18.06 -0.67
N ASP A 12 -2.29 18.89 -1.45
CA ASP A 12 -3.52 18.49 -2.15
C ASP A 12 -3.24 17.39 -3.17
N VAL A 13 -2.14 17.50 -3.90
CA VAL A 13 -1.71 16.49 -4.88
C VAL A 13 -1.38 15.18 -4.17
N TRP A 14 -0.65 15.25 -3.07
CA TRP A 14 -0.32 14.08 -2.27
C TRP A 14 -1.59 13.38 -1.74
N GLU A 15 -2.52 14.16 -1.20
CA GLU A 15 -3.77 13.63 -0.67
C GLU A 15 -4.62 12.97 -1.76
N ALA A 16 -4.70 13.58 -2.95
CA ALA A 16 -5.39 12.99 -4.08
C ALA A 16 -4.75 11.66 -4.51
N GLY A 17 -3.42 11.59 -4.52
CA GLY A 17 -2.69 10.37 -4.80
C GLY A 17 -2.98 9.27 -3.78
N MET A 18 -3.06 9.62 -2.49
CA MET A 18 -3.39 8.68 -1.43
C MET A 18 -4.82 8.16 -1.56
N ARG A 19 -5.77 9.01 -1.95
CA ARG A 19 -7.15 8.58 -2.20
C ARG A 19 -7.22 7.58 -3.34
N ILE A 20 -6.53 7.85 -4.43
CA ILE A 20 -6.49 6.95 -5.60
C ILE A 20 -5.88 5.60 -5.19
N ALA A 21 -4.74 5.61 -4.52
CA ALA A 21 -4.07 4.39 -4.10
C ALA A 21 -4.94 3.57 -3.14
N THR A 22 -5.60 4.22 -2.18
CA THR A 22 -6.46 3.56 -1.21
C THR A 22 -7.68 2.95 -1.90
N MET A 23 -8.30 3.67 -2.82
CA MET A 23 -9.46 3.18 -3.56
C MET A 23 -9.11 1.94 -4.41
N ARG A 24 -8.00 1.97 -5.11
CA ARG A 24 -7.52 0.84 -5.90
C ARG A 24 -7.20 -0.36 -5.02
N HIS A 25 -6.60 -0.10 -3.87
CA HIS A 25 -6.26 -1.15 -2.92
C HIS A 25 -7.52 -1.83 -2.36
N VAL A 26 -8.52 -1.05 -1.94
CA VAL A 26 -9.79 -1.59 -1.44
C VAL A 26 -10.50 -2.40 -2.52
N PHE A 27 -10.47 -1.92 -3.76
CA PHE A 27 -11.01 -2.69 -4.89
C PHE A 27 -10.34 -4.06 -5.00
N ASN A 28 -9.02 -4.11 -4.90
CA ASN A 28 -8.27 -5.36 -4.97
C ASN A 28 -8.60 -6.28 -3.78
N LEU A 29 -8.78 -5.73 -2.60
CA LEU A 29 -9.20 -6.52 -1.43
C LEU A 29 -10.59 -7.13 -1.64
N ARG A 30 -11.51 -6.36 -2.22
CA ARG A 30 -12.85 -6.86 -2.55
C ARG A 30 -12.79 -8.04 -3.50
N GLU A 31 -11.84 -8.01 -4.44
CA GLU A 31 -11.64 -9.09 -5.41
C GLU A 31 -10.83 -10.27 -4.82
N GLY A 32 -10.54 -10.24 -3.54
CA GLY A 32 -9.86 -11.33 -2.85
C GLY A 32 -8.32 -11.28 -2.89
N HIS A 33 -7.76 -10.14 -3.24
CA HIS A 33 -6.30 -10.00 -3.33
C HIS A 33 -5.73 -9.32 -2.09
N ASN A 34 -4.97 -10.06 -1.30
CA ASN A 34 -4.16 -9.51 -0.21
C ASN A 34 -2.68 -9.53 -0.63
N PRO A 35 -2.03 -8.37 -0.76
CA PRO A 35 -0.63 -8.31 -1.19
C PRO A 35 0.33 -9.09 -0.29
N LEU A 36 -0.01 -9.27 0.99
CA LEU A 36 0.82 -10.01 1.94
C LEU A 36 0.89 -11.51 1.63
N LEU A 37 -0.06 -12.04 0.86
CA LEU A 37 -0.07 -13.43 0.44
C LEU A 37 0.82 -13.69 -0.77
N ARG A 38 1.34 -12.64 -1.39
CA ARG A 38 2.25 -12.73 -2.51
C ARG A 38 3.68 -12.55 -2.05
N ASN A 39 4.56 -13.37 -2.57
CA ASN A 39 5.98 -13.29 -2.28
C ASN A 39 6.72 -12.56 -3.41
N VAL A 40 7.65 -11.71 -3.02
CA VAL A 40 8.58 -11.12 -3.97
C VAL A 40 9.56 -12.21 -4.41
N PRO A 41 9.83 -12.36 -5.73
CA PRO A 41 10.84 -13.30 -6.17
C PRO A 41 12.18 -13.03 -5.49
N GLY A 42 12.82 -14.07 -4.97
CA GLY A 42 14.08 -13.94 -4.24
C GLY A 42 15.15 -13.20 -5.04
N ARG A 43 15.18 -13.42 -6.35
CA ARG A 43 16.11 -12.75 -7.24
C ARG A 43 16.03 -11.22 -7.19
N MET A 44 14.83 -10.66 -6.97
CA MET A 44 14.64 -9.21 -6.91
C MET A 44 15.17 -8.59 -5.63
N VAL A 45 15.24 -9.35 -4.55
CA VAL A 45 15.68 -8.87 -3.24
C VAL A 45 17.08 -9.37 -2.88
N GLY A 46 17.75 -10.07 -3.80
CA GLY A 46 19.10 -10.58 -3.56
C GLY A 46 19.15 -11.85 -2.72
N GLU A 47 18.16 -12.73 -2.87
CA GLU A 47 18.14 -14.04 -2.22
C GLU A 47 18.21 -15.17 -3.25
N PRO A 48 19.33 -15.87 -3.39
CA PRO A 48 20.60 -15.63 -2.67
C PRO A 48 21.31 -14.36 -3.14
N PRO A 49 22.18 -13.75 -2.29
CA PRO A 49 22.92 -12.56 -2.69
C PRO A 49 23.78 -12.83 -3.92
N LEU A 50 23.90 -11.84 -4.78
CA LEU A 50 24.76 -11.95 -5.95
C LEU A 50 26.23 -12.08 -5.54
N GLN A 51 26.97 -12.90 -6.27
CA GLN A 51 28.39 -13.11 -6.02
C GLN A 51 29.27 -12.14 -6.79
N GLN A 52 28.72 -11.42 -7.76
CA GLN A 52 29.43 -10.49 -8.62
C GLN A 52 28.56 -9.28 -8.91
N GLY A 53 29.19 -8.15 -9.27
CA GLY A 53 28.52 -6.94 -9.65
C GLY A 53 28.46 -5.89 -8.54
N ARG A 54 27.80 -4.76 -8.83
CA ARG A 54 27.73 -3.61 -7.92
C ARG A 54 26.96 -3.91 -6.64
N VAL A 55 25.99 -4.81 -6.70
CA VAL A 55 25.14 -5.18 -5.56
C VAL A 55 25.51 -6.52 -4.96
N LYS A 56 26.76 -6.93 -5.14
CA LYS A 56 27.29 -8.17 -4.59
C LYS A 56 27.07 -8.24 -3.07
N GLY A 57 26.52 -9.35 -2.60
CA GLY A 57 26.30 -9.60 -1.19
C GLY A 57 25.18 -8.81 -0.56
N ILE A 58 24.42 -8.04 -1.34
CA ILE A 58 23.32 -7.21 -0.83
C ILE A 58 22.01 -7.97 -0.91
N THR A 59 21.29 -8.00 0.20
CA THR A 59 19.94 -8.54 0.30
C THR A 59 19.01 -7.42 0.80
N VAL A 60 17.84 -7.29 0.20
CA VAL A 60 16.85 -6.31 0.60
C VAL A 60 15.88 -6.95 1.59
N ASP A 61 15.77 -6.36 2.79
CA ASP A 61 14.78 -6.79 3.78
C ASP A 61 13.41 -6.19 3.46
N TYR A 62 12.75 -6.75 2.45
CA TYR A 62 11.46 -6.25 1.99
C TYR A 62 10.33 -6.47 3.00
N GLN A 63 10.46 -7.44 3.90
CA GLN A 63 9.43 -7.70 4.92
C GLN A 63 9.37 -6.57 5.94
N THR A 64 10.52 -6.09 6.40
CA THR A 64 10.57 -4.94 7.30
C THR A 64 10.10 -3.67 6.60
N MET A 65 10.53 -3.45 5.36
CA MET A 65 10.09 -2.30 4.56
C MET A 65 8.57 -2.30 4.37
N ARG A 66 8.00 -3.47 4.07
CA ARG A 66 6.55 -3.63 3.89
C ARG A 66 5.80 -3.33 5.18
N ARG A 67 6.29 -3.81 6.31
CA ARG A 67 5.68 -3.56 7.63
C ARG A 67 5.69 -2.08 7.96
N GLU A 68 6.82 -1.41 7.74
CA GLU A 68 6.94 0.03 7.97
C GLU A 68 5.99 0.82 7.07
N LEU A 69 5.82 0.41 5.83
CA LEU A 69 4.87 1.05 4.91
C LEU A 69 3.44 0.90 5.40
N LEU A 70 3.05 -0.30 5.85
CA LEU A 70 1.71 -0.54 6.38
C LEU A 70 1.44 0.31 7.63
N ASP A 71 2.42 0.43 8.51
CA ASP A 71 2.31 1.29 9.69
C ASP A 71 2.14 2.76 9.29
N TYR A 72 2.91 3.22 8.32
CA TYR A 72 2.82 4.60 7.81
C TYR A 72 1.46 4.88 7.19
N LEU A 73 0.92 3.93 6.41
CA LEU A 73 -0.37 4.08 5.76
C LEU A 73 -1.55 3.90 6.73
N GLY A 74 -1.32 3.31 7.91
CA GLY A 74 -2.39 2.99 8.85
C GLY A 74 -3.23 1.81 8.39
N TRP A 75 -2.65 0.88 7.66
CA TRP A 75 -3.32 -0.34 7.20
C TRP A 75 -3.01 -1.50 8.13
N ASP A 76 -3.95 -2.44 8.22
CA ASP A 76 -3.79 -3.63 9.07
C ASP A 76 -2.58 -4.46 8.64
N SER A 77 -1.82 -4.98 9.60
CA SER A 77 -0.59 -5.72 9.34
C SER A 77 -0.81 -7.14 8.81
N HIS A 78 -2.03 -7.66 8.85
CA HIS A 78 -2.36 -9.00 8.39
C HIS A 78 -3.28 -9.01 7.17
N SER A 79 -4.28 -8.15 7.17
CA SER A 79 -5.27 -8.07 6.09
C SER A 79 -5.01 -6.94 5.10
N THR A 80 -4.17 -5.98 5.46
CA THR A 80 -3.92 -4.73 4.73
C THR A 80 -5.16 -3.84 4.59
N ILE A 81 -6.21 -4.07 5.37
CA ILE A 81 -7.40 -3.23 5.36
C ILE A 81 -7.05 -1.85 5.94
N PRO A 82 -7.39 -0.75 5.24
CA PRO A 82 -7.18 0.59 5.76
C PRO A 82 -7.91 0.81 7.08
N SER A 83 -7.27 1.50 8.03
CA SER A 83 -7.89 1.82 9.30
C SER A 83 -8.99 2.86 9.12
N GLU A 84 -9.94 2.89 10.06
CA GLU A 84 -10.99 3.90 10.08
C GLU A 84 -10.41 5.32 10.12
N ILE A 85 -9.36 5.52 10.92
CA ILE A 85 -8.70 6.82 11.06
C ILE A 85 -8.13 7.27 9.72
N SER A 86 -7.42 6.38 9.01
CA SER A 86 -6.82 6.73 7.72
C SER A 86 -7.86 7.05 6.67
N LEU A 87 -8.97 6.31 6.63
CA LEU A 87 -10.06 6.59 5.71
C LEU A 87 -10.74 7.93 6.00
N ARG A 88 -10.94 8.26 7.28
CA ARG A 88 -11.52 9.54 7.67
C ARG A 88 -10.63 10.71 7.30
N GLN A 89 -9.32 10.57 7.45
CA GLN A 89 -8.37 11.61 7.06
C GLN A 89 -8.41 11.91 5.57
N LEU A 90 -8.74 10.91 4.75
CA LEU A 90 -8.86 11.07 3.30
C LEU A 90 -10.28 11.45 2.85
N GLY A 91 -11.24 11.55 3.78
CA GLY A 91 -12.63 11.80 3.41
C GLY A 91 -13.30 10.62 2.73
N MET A 92 -12.85 9.40 3.00
CA MET A 92 -13.33 8.18 2.36
C MET A 92 -14.08 7.26 3.34
N GLU A 93 -14.80 7.83 4.29
CA GLU A 93 -15.54 7.08 5.31
C GLU A 93 -16.57 6.13 4.70
N TRP A 94 -17.08 6.47 3.53
CA TRP A 94 -18.02 5.62 2.82
C TRP A 94 -17.45 4.24 2.47
N LEU A 95 -16.14 4.07 2.41
CA LEU A 95 -15.51 2.78 2.19
C LEU A 95 -15.63 1.83 3.37
N LEU A 96 -15.91 2.33 4.57
CA LEU A 96 -16.09 1.47 5.75
C LEU A 96 -17.24 0.48 5.57
N GLU A 97 -18.34 0.94 4.98
CA GLU A 97 -19.49 0.06 4.69
C GLU A 97 -19.12 -0.97 3.62
N GLU A 98 -18.41 -0.54 2.59
CA GLU A 98 -17.96 -1.45 1.52
C GLU A 98 -17.02 -2.52 2.06
N ILE A 99 -16.08 -2.14 2.93
CA ILE A 99 -15.11 -3.07 3.52
C ILE A 99 -15.82 -4.09 4.41
N SER A 100 -16.85 -3.69 5.15
CA SER A 100 -17.59 -4.60 6.02
C SER A 100 -18.41 -5.62 5.25
N ALA A 101 -18.67 -5.40 3.96
CA ALA A 101 -19.49 -6.27 3.14
C ALA A 101 -18.73 -7.45 2.53
N PHE A 102 -17.41 -7.52 2.66
CA PHE A 102 -16.60 -8.61 2.12
C PHE A 102 -15.54 -9.06 3.11
N GLU A 103 -15.05 -10.28 2.91
CA GLU A 103 -13.95 -10.83 3.69
C GLU A 103 -12.65 -10.76 2.91
N VAL A 104 -11.55 -10.49 3.64
CA VAL A 104 -10.21 -10.40 3.06
C VAL A 104 -9.38 -11.58 3.54
N PRO A 105 -8.72 -12.34 2.64
CA PRO A 105 -7.77 -13.36 3.06
C PRO A 105 -6.64 -12.73 3.88
N THR A 106 -6.29 -13.34 5.01
CA THR A 106 -5.23 -12.82 5.89
C THR A 106 -3.95 -13.63 5.77
N ALA A 107 -2.85 -12.95 5.99
CA ALA A 107 -1.55 -13.59 6.03
C ALA A 107 -1.27 -14.23 7.39
#